data_c2c1aabfb54588c64bb9a75d7db5efd5
#
_entry.id   c2c1aabfb54588c64bb9a75d7db5efd5
#
_cell.length_a   1.000
_cell.length_b   1.000
_cell.length_c   1.000
_cell.angle_alpha   90.00
_cell.angle_beta   90.00
_cell.angle_gamma   90.00
#
_symmetry.space_group_name_H-M   'P 1'
#
loop_
_entity.id
_entity.type
_entity.pdbx_description
1 polymer ?
#
loop_
_entity_poly.entity_id
_entity_poly.type
_entity_poly.pdbx_seq_one_letter_code
_entity_poly.pdbx_strand_id
1 'polypeptide(L)'
;MIYRRCSIWALVLLSVAAAVCGQSGKAAGRNPLVRVVTISQDGAARDSRGSLLDSAMERLNQAASFQPDVACLPELFARSAAEPVPGATTERLGAWARKHSCYVIAGIKKLSGGRTYNTAVLLDRQGRLAGQFDKIHPTEGELQQGTSPGDPDPPVFETDFGLIGIQICFDVNWWDNWKRLKDQGARIVFFPAAYPAATQLAALALTNQYFVVSSAGTRASRIYDITGRVLASSGAYQQWAGAVLPLGRRLFETDFHVQKMRELQQKYGAKVDVVWYHDDDWFTLASLDPHVTVEDLQREFGLTPLNEYRIRAAKAVEAARARAKQAAGAAK
;
A
#
# COMPACT_ATOMS: atom_id res chain seq x y z
N MET A 1 -60.35 26.03 58.07
CA MET A 1 -60.58 25.67 56.65
C MET A 1 -59.33 26.07 55.89
N ILE A 2 -58.42 25.12 55.62
CA ILE A 2 -57.15 25.38 55.00
C ILE A 2 -57.04 24.43 53.84
N TYR A 3 -57.10 24.95 52.63
CA TYR A 3 -56.87 24.20 51.38
C TYR A 3 -55.39 24.14 51.09
N ARG A 4 -54.81 22.94 51.08
CA ARG A 4 -53.47 22.67 50.55
C ARG A 4 -53.54 22.45 49.03
N ARG A 5 -52.84 23.28 48.26
CA ARG A 5 -52.58 23.04 46.83
C ARG A 5 -51.35 22.14 46.68
N CYS A 6 -51.50 20.96 46.07
CA CYS A 6 -50.44 20.14 45.58
C CYS A 6 -50.00 20.62 44.20
N SER A 7 -48.76 21.02 44.06
CA SER A 7 -48.15 21.32 42.75
C SER A 7 -47.46 20.05 42.25
N ILE A 8 -47.94 19.57 41.09
CA ILE A 8 -47.36 18.47 40.37
C ILE A 8 -46.30 19.03 39.43
N TRP A 9 -45.05 18.69 39.65
CA TRP A 9 -43.95 18.96 38.73
C TRP A 9 -43.90 17.85 37.69
N ALA A 10 -44.22 18.15 36.40
CA ALA A 10 -44.01 17.25 35.28
C ALA A 10 -42.54 17.35 34.84
N LEU A 11 -41.79 16.26 35.03
CA LEU A 11 -40.47 16.12 34.43
C LEU A 11 -40.64 15.76 32.94
N VAL A 12 -40.26 16.68 32.08
CA VAL A 12 -40.12 16.44 30.63
C VAL A 12 -38.71 15.82 30.42
N LEU A 13 -38.68 14.51 30.18
CA LEU A 13 -37.48 13.81 29.70
C LEU A 13 -37.32 14.07 28.19
N LEU A 14 -36.41 14.98 27.85
CA LEU A 14 -35.90 15.09 26.46
C LEU A 14 -35.00 13.90 26.18
N SER A 15 -35.47 12.91 25.43
CA SER A 15 -34.66 11.88 24.82
C SER A 15 -33.93 12.45 23.61
N VAL A 16 -32.65 12.74 23.78
CA VAL A 16 -31.73 13.03 22.65
C VAL A 16 -31.45 11.68 21.96
N ALA A 17 -32.13 11.43 20.87
CA ALA A 17 -31.77 10.34 19.94
C ALA A 17 -30.49 10.75 19.20
N ALA A 18 -29.34 10.27 19.64
CA ALA A 18 -28.11 10.33 18.88
C ALA A 18 -28.30 9.46 17.61
N ALA A 19 -28.49 10.13 16.48
CA ALA A 19 -28.42 9.47 15.19
C ALA A 19 -26.96 9.01 14.97
N VAL A 20 -26.68 7.76 15.27
CA VAL A 20 -25.47 7.09 14.83
C VAL A 20 -25.61 6.95 13.31
N CYS A 21 -24.97 7.86 12.59
CA CYS A 21 -24.79 7.75 11.15
C CYS A 21 -23.87 6.55 10.90
N GLY A 22 -24.48 5.38 10.64
CA GLY A 22 -23.78 4.16 10.30
C GLY A 22 -23.01 4.39 9.01
N GLN A 23 -21.68 4.55 9.11
CA GLN A 23 -20.79 4.41 7.97
C GLN A 23 -20.87 2.96 7.52
N SER A 24 -21.56 2.71 6.40
CA SER A 24 -21.49 1.44 5.68
C SER A 24 -20.12 1.38 4.96
N GLY A 25 -19.06 1.26 5.74
CA GLY A 25 -17.80 0.76 5.22
C GLY A 25 -18.07 -0.66 4.75
N LYS A 26 -17.86 -0.97 3.47
CA LYS A 26 -17.74 -2.36 3.01
C LYS A 26 -16.72 -3.00 3.96
N ALA A 27 -17.17 -3.95 4.78
CA ALA A 27 -16.24 -4.76 5.57
C ALA A 27 -15.23 -5.35 4.61
N ALA A 28 -13.94 -5.08 4.85
CA ALA A 28 -12.87 -5.65 4.05
C ALA A 28 -13.11 -7.16 3.97
N GLY A 29 -13.32 -7.68 2.76
CA GLY A 29 -13.46 -9.12 2.57
C GLY A 29 -12.23 -9.82 3.17
N ARG A 30 -12.38 -11.06 3.67
CA ARG A 30 -11.27 -11.82 4.27
C ARG A 30 -10.04 -11.92 3.35
N ASN A 31 -10.25 -11.78 2.02
CA ASN A 31 -9.22 -11.76 0.97
C ASN A 31 -9.50 -10.61 -0.03
N PRO A 32 -9.06 -9.39 0.23
CA PRO A 32 -9.29 -8.30 -0.70
C PRO A 32 -8.48 -8.48 -1.99
N LEU A 33 -9.18 -8.43 -3.12
CA LEU A 33 -8.60 -8.24 -4.44
C LEU A 33 -8.65 -6.74 -4.74
N VAL A 34 -7.49 -6.09 -4.75
CA VAL A 34 -7.38 -4.63 -4.88
C VAL A 34 -6.95 -4.26 -6.29
N ARG A 35 -7.77 -3.46 -6.97
CA ARG A 35 -7.48 -2.94 -8.31
C ARG A 35 -6.64 -1.68 -8.16
N VAL A 36 -5.39 -1.75 -8.55
CA VAL A 36 -4.43 -0.66 -8.43
C VAL A 36 -4.09 -0.10 -9.78
N VAL A 37 -4.05 1.22 -9.91
CA VAL A 37 -3.46 1.89 -11.07
C VAL A 37 -2.32 2.80 -10.64
N THR A 38 -1.32 2.92 -11.49
CA THR A 38 -0.21 3.86 -11.33
C THR A 38 -0.05 4.69 -12.60
N ILE A 39 0.18 5.98 -12.40
CA ILE A 39 0.31 6.96 -13.48
C ILE A 39 1.78 7.28 -13.72
N SER A 40 2.21 7.29 -14.97
CA SER A 40 3.50 7.85 -15.39
C SER A 40 3.29 9.26 -15.94
N GLN A 41 4.24 10.15 -15.70
CA GLN A 41 4.28 11.46 -16.36
C GLN A 41 5.35 11.55 -17.46
N ASP A 42 5.90 10.42 -17.87
CA ASP A 42 6.86 10.43 -18.99
C ASP A 42 6.25 11.11 -20.21
N GLY A 43 7.00 12.01 -20.83
CA GLY A 43 6.53 12.80 -21.98
C GLY A 43 5.52 13.92 -21.67
N ALA A 44 4.96 14.00 -20.45
CA ALA A 44 3.88 14.94 -20.11
C ALA A 44 4.17 16.42 -20.49
N ALA A 45 5.41 16.86 -20.26
CA ALA A 45 5.83 18.22 -20.61
C ALA A 45 5.89 18.48 -22.13
N ARG A 46 5.96 17.42 -22.94
CA ARG A 46 5.97 17.52 -24.42
C ARG A 46 4.57 17.45 -25.00
N ASP A 47 3.65 16.74 -24.32
CA ASP A 47 2.34 16.39 -24.85
C ASP A 47 1.24 17.35 -24.40
N SER A 48 1.46 18.10 -23.28
CA SER A 48 0.41 18.91 -22.70
C SER A 48 0.31 20.30 -23.32
N ARG A 49 -0.85 20.61 -23.88
CA ARG A 49 -1.28 22.00 -24.19
C ARG A 49 -1.77 22.75 -22.94
N GLY A 50 -1.74 22.11 -21.77
CA GLY A 50 -2.19 22.60 -20.47
C GLY A 50 -1.14 22.42 -19.38
N SER A 51 -1.55 22.50 -18.12
CA SER A 51 -0.68 22.27 -16.97
C SER A 51 -0.35 20.79 -16.80
N LEU A 52 0.74 20.48 -16.07
CA LEU A 52 1.06 19.09 -15.70
C LEU A 52 -0.05 18.45 -14.86
N LEU A 53 -0.79 19.24 -14.09
CA LEU A 53 -1.99 18.78 -13.38
C LEU A 53 -3.08 18.33 -14.36
N ASP A 54 -3.32 19.08 -15.44
CA ASP A 54 -4.31 18.71 -16.46
C ASP A 54 -3.91 17.40 -17.17
N SER A 55 -2.64 17.26 -17.52
CA SER A 55 -2.11 16.02 -18.10
C SER A 55 -2.27 14.83 -17.16
N ALA A 56 -2.00 15.00 -15.87
CA ALA A 56 -2.18 13.95 -14.86
C ALA A 56 -3.67 13.56 -14.70
N MET A 57 -4.58 14.56 -14.71
CA MET A 57 -6.01 14.31 -14.64
C MET A 57 -6.54 13.57 -15.87
N GLU A 58 -6.02 13.88 -17.07
CA GLU A 58 -6.36 13.17 -18.30
C GLU A 58 -5.95 11.69 -18.20
N ARG A 59 -4.72 11.41 -17.74
CA ARG A 59 -4.22 10.04 -17.55
C ARG A 59 -5.02 9.27 -16.51
N LEU A 60 -5.42 9.93 -15.39
CA LEU A 60 -6.33 9.35 -14.41
C LEU A 60 -7.69 9.01 -15.04
N ASN A 61 -8.24 9.88 -15.89
CA ASN A 61 -9.50 9.62 -16.59
C ASN A 61 -9.40 8.43 -17.55
N GLN A 62 -8.27 8.27 -18.25
CA GLN A 62 -8.00 7.09 -19.09
C GLN A 62 -7.94 5.82 -18.23
N ALA A 63 -7.25 5.86 -17.10
CA ALA A 63 -7.11 4.74 -16.18
C ALA A 63 -8.42 4.39 -15.44
N ALA A 64 -9.40 5.31 -15.39
CA ALA A 64 -10.69 5.08 -14.72
C ALA A 64 -11.49 3.91 -15.31
N SER A 65 -11.26 3.55 -16.58
CA SER A 65 -11.86 2.37 -17.21
C SER A 65 -11.48 1.05 -16.51
N PHE A 66 -10.33 1.01 -15.84
CA PHE A 66 -9.90 -0.13 -15.02
C PHE A 66 -10.69 -0.25 -13.71
N GLN A 67 -11.50 0.77 -13.35
CA GLN A 67 -12.26 0.85 -12.09
C GLN A 67 -11.36 0.64 -10.86
N PRO A 68 -10.32 1.44 -10.68
CA PRO A 68 -9.36 1.21 -9.62
C PRO A 68 -9.94 1.45 -8.22
N ASP A 69 -9.46 0.67 -7.24
CA ASP A 69 -9.68 0.93 -5.82
C ASP A 69 -8.73 2.02 -5.30
N VAL A 70 -7.53 2.07 -5.88
CA VAL A 70 -6.52 3.08 -5.55
C VAL A 70 -5.70 3.46 -6.78
N ALA A 71 -5.44 4.76 -6.94
CA ALA A 71 -4.61 5.33 -7.98
C ALA A 71 -3.41 6.06 -7.35
N CYS A 72 -2.22 5.89 -7.93
CA CYS A 72 -1.00 6.57 -7.49
C CYS A 72 -0.46 7.49 -8.59
N LEU A 73 -0.16 8.75 -8.24
CA LEU A 73 0.48 9.75 -9.08
C LEU A 73 1.93 10.00 -8.62
N PRO A 74 2.80 10.53 -9.51
CA PRO A 74 4.21 10.74 -9.18
C PRO A 74 4.45 11.79 -8.09
N GLU A 75 5.70 11.84 -7.63
CA GLU A 75 6.23 12.89 -6.77
C GLU A 75 6.13 14.25 -7.45
N LEU A 76 5.66 15.27 -6.70
CA LEU A 76 5.57 16.67 -7.16
C LEU A 76 4.98 16.82 -8.58
N PHE A 77 4.02 15.96 -8.91
CA PHE A 77 3.53 15.73 -10.27
C PHE A 77 2.99 16.99 -10.95
N ALA A 78 2.38 17.92 -10.19
CA ALA A 78 1.82 19.13 -10.72
C ALA A 78 2.86 20.25 -10.93
N ARG A 79 4.06 20.11 -10.32
CA ARG A 79 5.10 21.16 -10.26
C ARG A 79 4.55 22.53 -9.89
N SER A 80 3.49 22.57 -9.08
CA SER A 80 2.87 23.79 -8.59
C SER A 80 3.69 24.44 -7.49
N ALA A 81 3.37 25.70 -7.15
CA ALA A 81 3.84 26.34 -5.93
C ALA A 81 3.42 25.50 -4.70
N ALA A 82 4.09 25.74 -3.57
CA ALA A 82 3.68 25.11 -2.32
C ALA A 82 2.28 25.59 -1.91
N GLU A 83 1.41 24.63 -1.53
CA GLU A 83 0.03 24.90 -1.14
C GLU A 83 -0.28 24.27 0.23
N PRO A 84 -1.28 24.81 0.99
CA PRO A 84 -1.78 24.11 2.17
C PRO A 84 -2.41 22.76 1.78
N VAL A 85 -2.56 21.88 2.75
CA VAL A 85 -3.28 20.59 2.59
C VAL A 85 -4.43 20.58 3.60
N PRO A 86 -5.70 20.57 3.13
CA PRO A 86 -6.19 20.60 1.74
C PRO A 86 -5.87 21.92 1.01
N GLY A 87 -5.77 21.83 -0.33
CA GLY A 87 -5.54 22.96 -1.24
C GLY A 87 -6.05 22.65 -2.64
N ALA A 88 -5.82 23.55 -3.59
CA ALA A 88 -6.41 23.47 -4.94
C ALA A 88 -6.13 22.13 -5.66
N THR A 89 -4.90 21.61 -5.55
CA THR A 89 -4.55 20.32 -6.15
C THR A 89 -5.31 19.16 -5.49
N THR A 90 -5.34 19.13 -4.15
CA THR A 90 -6.02 18.05 -3.42
C THR A 90 -7.54 18.10 -3.57
N GLU A 91 -8.13 19.30 -3.70
CA GLU A 91 -9.57 19.46 -3.98
C GLU A 91 -9.95 18.89 -5.34
N ARG A 92 -9.13 19.16 -6.38
CA ARG A 92 -9.35 18.63 -7.72
C ARG A 92 -9.20 17.12 -7.77
N LEU A 93 -8.17 16.56 -7.13
CA LEU A 93 -7.97 15.10 -6.99
C LEU A 93 -9.10 14.48 -6.16
N GLY A 94 -9.55 15.14 -5.09
CA GLY A 94 -10.65 14.70 -4.23
C GLY A 94 -11.97 14.62 -4.98
N ALA A 95 -12.26 15.57 -5.88
CA ALA A 95 -13.42 15.49 -6.75
C ALA A 95 -13.38 14.26 -7.67
N TRP A 96 -12.21 13.93 -8.23
CA TRP A 96 -12.00 12.73 -9.03
C TRP A 96 -12.13 11.45 -8.18
N ALA A 97 -11.50 11.40 -7.01
CA ALA A 97 -11.57 10.29 -6.06
C ALA A 97 -13.02 9.93 -5.70
N ARG A 98 -13.81 10.94 -5.35
CA ARG A 98 -15.24 10.79 -5.03
C ARG A 98 -16.05 10.30 -6.23
N LYS A 99 -15.83 10.88 -7.42
CA LYS A 99 -16.53 10.49 -8.65
C LYS A 99 -16.33 9.01 -8.98
N HIS A 100 -15.12 8.50 -8.76
CA HIS A 100 -14.74 7.13 -9.11
C HIS A 100 -14.72 6.16 -7.93
N SER A 101 -15.11 6.61 -6.71
CA SER A 101 -15.03 5.83 -5.46
C SER A 101 -13.65 5.19 -5.25
N CYS A 102 -12.58 5.94 -5.53
CA CYS A 102 -11.20 5.48 -5.61
C CYS A 102 -10.33 6.25 -4.63
N TYR A 103 -9.45 5.56 -3.89
CA TYR A 103 -8.37 6.23 -3.16
C TYR A 103 -7.38 6.87 -4.14
N VAL A 104 -6.82 8.02 -3.76
CA VAL A 104 -5.78 8.67 -4.57
C VAL A 104 -4.57 9.00 -3.72
N ILE A 105 -3.40 8.56 -4.17
CA ILE A 105 -2.11 8.94 -3.60
C ILE A 105 -1.39 9.85 -4.59
N ALA A 106 -0.91 11.02 -4.14
CA ALA A 106 -0.27 11.99 -5.02
C ALA A 106 0.82 12.79 -4.30
N GLY A 107 1.97 12.94 -4.95
CA GLY A 107 3.08 13.77 -4.44
C GLY A 107 2.87 15.25 -4.75
N ILE A 108 2.81 16.10 -3.73
CA ILE A 108 2.63 17.56 -3.85
C ILE A 108 3.65 18.33 -3.02
N LYS A 109 3.83 19.62 -3.32
CA LYS A 109 4.61 20.53 -2.48
C LYS A 109 3.68 21.17 -1.44
N LYS A 110 3.82 20.74 -0.19
CA LYS A 110 2.98 21.23 0.93
C LYS A 110 3.59 22.45 1.60
N LEU A 111 2.75 23.43 1.96
CA LEU A 111 3.09 24.53 2.86
C LEU A 111 2.39 24.29 4.21
N SER A 112 3.17 24.26 5.29
CA SER A 112 2.63 24.10 6.65
C SER A 112 3.55 24.78 7.68
N GLY A 113 2.98 25.62 8.53
CA GLY A 113 3.73 26.35 9.57
C GLY A 113 4.90 27.19 9.03
N GLY A 114 4.76 27.78 7.84
CA GLY A 114 5.82 28.56 7.18
C GLY A 114 6.96 27.69 6.57
N ARG A 115 6.84 26.37 6.62
CA ARG A 115 7.81 25.42 6.03
C ARG A 115 7.21 24.72 4.82
N THR A 116 8.08 24.34 3.88
CA THR A 116 7.68 23.55 2.72
C THR A 116 8.13 22.10 2.87
N TYR A 117 7.28 21.17 2.43
CA TYR A 117 7.53 19.73 2.45
C TYR A 117 7.24 19.11 1.09
N ASN A 118 7.97 18.06 0.75
CA ASN A 118 7.61 17.14 -0.31
C ASN A 118 6.70 16.09 0.29
N THR A 119 5.41 16.10 -0.06
CA THR A 119 4.37 15.35 0.66
C THR A 119 3.60 14.46 -0.28
N ALA A 120 3.40 13.20 0.08
CA ALA A 120 2.37 12.36 -0.52
C ALA A 120 1.08 12.46 0.31
N VAL A 121 -0.01 12.85 -0.34
CA VAL A 121 -1.34 12.87 0.26
C VAL A 121 -2.08 11.57 -0.09
N LEU A 122 -2.87 11.06 0.86
CA LEU A 122 -3.84 9.98 0.66
C LEU A 122 -5.23 10.57 0.77
N LEU A 123 -6.00 10.48 -0.32
CA LEU A 123 -7.42 10.86 -0.35
C LEU A 123 -8.28 9.59 -0.33
N ASP A 124 -9.35 9.59 0.45
CA ASP A 124 -10.29 8.47 0.53
C ASP A 124 -11.28 8.43 -0.65
N ARG A 125 -12.13 7.40 -0.69
CA ARG A 125 -13.16 7.22 -1.73
C ARG A 125 -14.21 8.34 -1.76
N GLN A 126 -14.30 9.14 -0.70
CA GLN A 126 -15.15 10.32 -0.61
C GLN A 126 -14.40 11.60 -0.98
N GLY A 127 -13.14 11.49 -1.36
CA GLY A 127 -12.26 12.59 -1.73
C GLY A 127 -11.78 13.43 -0.56
N ARG A 128 -11.85 12.92 0.67
CA ARG A 128 -11.37 13.59 1.88
C ARG A 128 -9.91 13.19 2.14
N LEU A 129 -9.16 14.06 2.79
CA LEU A 129 -7.82 13.75 3.24
C LEU A 129 -7.87 12.65 4.32
N ALA A 130 -7.37 11.45 3.99
CA ALA A 130 -7.27 10.31 4.88
C ALA A 130 -5.88 10.19 5.53
N GLY A 131 -4.85 10.79 4.92
CA GLY A 131 -3.50 10.79 5.45
C GLY A 131 -2.53 11.62 4.63
N GLN A 132 -1.36 11.84 5.19
CA GLN A 132 -0.24 12.52 4.51
C GLN A 132 1.08 11.96 5.01
N PHE A 133 2.06 11.89 4.13
CA PHE A 133 3.42 11.45 4.40
C PHE A 133 4.39 12.50 3.87
N ASP A 134 5.15 13.12 4.74
CA ASP A 134 6.22 14.04 4.37
C ASP A 134 7.50 13.25 4.12
N LYS A 135 8.16 13.49 2.99
CA LYS A 135 9.40 12.83 2.62
C LYS A 135 10.43 12.90 3.75
N ILE A 136 10.85 11.74 4.24
CA ILE A 136 11.78 11.65 5.38
C ILE A 136 13.15 12.19 4.99
N HIS A 137 13.60 11.81 3.78
CA HIS A 137 14.93 12.15 3.29
C HIS A 137 14.85 13.00 2.01
N PRO A 138 14.63 14.33 2.13
CA PRO A 138 14.84 15.22 0.99
C PRO A 138 16.29 15.09 0.49
N THR A 139 16.48 15.23 -0.82
CA THR A 139 17.82 15.30 -1.39
C THR A 139 18.55 16.58 -0.93
N GLU A 140 19.88 16.62 -1.04
CA GLU A 140 20.63 17.84 -0.71
C GLU A 140 20.10 19.06 -1.48
N GLY A 141 19.74 18.90 -2.76
CA GLY A 141 19.18 19.97 -3.56
C GLY A 141 17.81 20.46 -3.05
N GLU A 142 16.94 19.54 -2.57
CA GLU A 142 15.66 19.90 -1.94
C GLU A 142 15.89 20.66 -0.62
N LEU A 143 16.86 20.23 0.20
CA LEU A 143 17.22 20.91 1.45
C LEU A 143 17.76 22.33 1.18
N GLN A 144 18.64 22.48 0.19
CA GLN A 144 19.16 23.78 -0.22
C GLN A 144 18.04 24.72 -0.75
N GLN A 145 16.97 24.17 -1.31
CA GLN A 145 15.79 24.92 -1.74
C GLN A 145 14.76 25.15 -0.62
N GLY A 146 15.11 24.79 0.63
CA GLY A 146 14.26 25.02 1.81
C GLY A 146 13.17 23.98 2.05
N THR A 147 13.26 22.79 1.41
CA THR A 147 12.36 21.67 1.73
C THR A 147 12.74 21.08 3.08
N SER A 148 11.77 20.99 4.00
CA SER A 148 11.99 20.40 5.33
C SER A 148 11.85 18.87 5.28
N PRO A 149 12.65 18.11 6.05
CA PRO A 149 12.46 16.67 6.21
C PRO A 149 11.18 16.36 7.01
N GLY A 150 10.59 15.20 6.72
CA GLY A 150 9.46 14.64 7.45
C GLY A 150 9.87 13.96 8.77
N ASP A 151 8.89 13.36 9.45
CA ASP A 151 9.11 12.55 10.64
C ASP A 151 9.94 11.31 10.28
N PRO A 152 10.97 10.93 11.06
CA PRO A 152 11.81 9.77 10.77
C PRO A 152 11.08 8.42 10.88
N ASP A 153 9.91 8.37 11.54
CA ASP A 153 9.12 7.15 11.68
C ASP A 153 7.98 7.11 10.63
N PRO A 154 8.11 6.27 9.57
CA PRO A 154 7.10 6.19 8.54
C PRO A 154 5.80 5.55 9.08
N PRO A 155 4.66 6.25 8.96
CA PRO A 155 3.37 5.69 9.35
C PRO A 155 2.83 4.72 8.29
N VAL A 156 1.95 3.80 8.71
CA VAL A 156 1.02 3.11 7.84
C VAL A 156 -0.33 3.81 7.86
N PHE A 157 -1.08 3.66 6.77
CA PHE A 157 -2.41 4.25 6.62
C PHE A 157 -3.45 3.14 6.48
N GLU A 158 -4.56 3.31 7.19
CA GLU A 158 -5.69 2.38 7.11
C GLU A 158 -6.56 2.72 5.89
N THR A 159 -6.94 1.69 5.14
CA THR A 159 -7.89 1.75 4.03
C THR A 159 -8.95 0.66 4.22
N ASP A 160 -10.02 0.71 3.43
CA ASP A 160 -11.07 -0.32 3.48
C ASP A 160 -10.62 -1.69 2.91
N PHE A 161 -9.39 -1.78 2.38
CA PHE A 161 -8.78 -3.03 1.92
C PHE A 161 -7.53 -3.43 2.71
N GLY A 162 -7.15 -2.69 3.76
CA GLY A 162 -6.03 -3.00 4.64
C GLY A 162 -5.00 -1.87 4.79
N LEU A 163 -3.89 -2.18 5.43
CA LEU A 163 -2.83 -1.22 5.72
C LEU A 163 -1.92 -1.03 4.51
N ILE A 164 -1.62 0.23 4.21
CA ILE A 164 -0.68 0.65 3.17
C ILE A 164 0.44 1.50 3.74
N GLY A 165 1.60 1.46 3.09
CA GLY A 165 2.72 2.36 3.36
C GLY A 165 2.96 3.33 2.20
N ILE A 166 3.67 4.42 2.47
CA ILE A 166 4.13 5.37 1.45
C ILE A 166 5.60 5.69 1.71
N GLN A 167 6.39 5.75 0.64
CA GLN A 167 7.76 6.26 0.62
C GLN A 167 7.94 7.13 -0.62
N ILE A 168 8.73 8.20 -0.55
CA ILE A 168 8.88 9.16 -1.65
C ILE A 168 10.31 9.13 -2.20
N CYS A 169 10.47 8.73 -3.46
CA CYS A 169 11.66 8.95 -4.28
C CYS A 169 12.98 8.57 -3.55
N PHE A 170 13.73 9.53 -3.05
CA PHE A 170 15.04 9.32 -2.42
C PHE A 170 14.98 8.47 -1.14
N ASP A 171 13.80 8.33 -0.50
CA ASP A 171 13.58 7.43 0.65
C ASP A 171 13.86 5.94 0.31
N VAL A 172 13.95 5.59 -0.97
CA VAL A 172 14.30 4.22 -1.41
C VAL A 172 15.67 3.75 -0.91
N ASN A 173 16.56 4.66 -0.54
CA ASN A 173 17.90 4.34 -0.06
C ASN A 173 17.97 3.92 1.42
N TRP A 174 16.90 4.13 2.19
CA TRP A 174 16.82 3.76 3.62
C TRP A 174 15.92 2.56 3.83
N TRP A 175 16.47 1.37 3.64
CA TRP A 175 15.73 0.10 3.65
C TRP A 175 15.07 -0.23 4.98
N ASP A 176 15.61 0.28 6.10
CA ASP A 176 14.99 0.10 7.41
C ASP A 176 13.60 0.72 7.51
N ASN A 177 13.35 1.85 6.84
CA ASN A 177 12.02 2.46 6.78
C ASN A 177 11.02 1.56 6.05
N TRP A 178 11.45 0.89 4.99
CA TRP A 178 10.63 -0.06 4.25
C TRP A 178 10.31 -1.30 5.11
N LYS A 179 11.29 -1.78 5.88
CA LYS A 179 11.08 -2.86 6.83
C LYS A 179 10.10 -2.47 7.94
N ARG A 180 10.20 -1.24 8.49
CA ARG A 180 9.25 -0.73 9.51
C ARG A 180 7.81 -0.73 8.98
N LEU A 181 7.56 -0.35 7.72
CA LEU A 181 6.23 -0.46 7.11
C LEU A 181 5.73 -1.91 7.07
N LYS A 182 6.61 -2.87 6.76
CA LYS A 182 6.29 -4.31 6.82
C LYS A 182 5.92 -4.74 8.23
N ASP A 183 6.73 -4.37 9.22
CA ASP A 183 6.55 -4.74 10.62
C ASP A 183 5.23 -4.16 11.19
N GLN A 184 4.80 -3.00 10.70
CA GLN A 184 3.50 -2.38 11.00
C GLN A 184 2.33 -3.02 10.23
N GLY A 185 2.56 -3.96 9.33
CA GLY A 185 1.53 -4.72 8.62
C GLY A 185 1.13 -4.19 7.25
N ALA A 186 1.88 -3.27 6.65
CA ALA A 186 1.62 -2.82 5.29
C ALA A 186 1.63 -4.01 4.30
N ARG A 187 0.63 -4.04 3.42
CA ARG A 187 0.48 -5.04 2.35
C ARG A 187 0.85 -4.48 0.98
N ILE A 188 0.75 -3.18 0.81
CA ILE A 188 1.17 -2.44 -0.37
C ILE A 188 1.99 -1.25 0.10
N VAL A 189 3.11 -0.97 -0.56
CA VAL A 189 3.84 0.29 -0.39
C VAL A 189 3.80 1.07 -1.71
N PHE A 190 3.29 2.29 -1.64
CA PHE A 190 3.23 3.21 -2.76
C PHE A 190 4.48 4.08 -2.79
N PHE A 191 5.00 4.30 -3.99
CA PHE A 191 6.25 5.01 -4.22
C PHE A 191 6.09 6.09 -5.29
N PRO A 192 5.54 7.26 -4.94
CA PRO A 192 5.63 8.45 -5.79
C PRO A 192 7.09 8.88 -5.95
N ALA A 193 7.58 9.02 -7.17
CA ALA A 193 8.97 9.37 -7.41
C ALA A 193 9.17 10.16 -8.71
N ALA A 194 10.32 10.84 -8.84
CA ALA A 194 10.75 11.44 -10.08
C ALA A 194 11.24 10.40 -11.09
N TYR A 195 11.69 9.22 -10.64
CA TYR A 195 12.30 8.16 -11.44
C TYR A 195 11.84 6.76 -10.98
N PRO A 196 12.03 5.71 -11.80
CA PRO A 196 11.45 4.38 -11.54
C PRO A 196 12.04 3.59 -10.37
N ALA A 197 13.31 3.77 -9.97
CA ALA A 197 14.06 3.00 -8.97
C ALA A 197 13.95 1.47 -9.11
N ALA A 198 13.82 0.97 -10.32
CA ALA A 198 13.31 -0.36 -10.68
C ALA A 198 13.94 -1.54 -9.91
N THR A 199 15.28 -1.63 -9.87
CA THR A 199 16.01 -2.72 -9.21
C THR A 199 15.83 -2.66 -7.68
N GLN A 200 15.89 -1.45 -7.10
CA GLN A 200 15.72 -1.26 -5.65
C GLN A 200 14.31 -1.66 -5.21
N LEU A 201 13.27 -1.24 -5.96
CA LEU A 201 11.89 -1.57 -5.62
C LEU A 201 11.59 -3.07 -5.78
N ALA A 202 12.15 -3.72 -6.79
CA ALA A 202 12.05 -5.18 -6.94
C ALA A 202 12.67 -5.91 -5.74
N ALA A 203 13.87 -5.49 -5.30
CA ALA A 203 14.54 -6.05 -4.13
C ALA A 203 13.75 -5.80 -2.83
N LEU A 204 13.19 -4.61 -2.65
CA LEU A 204 12.39 -4.25 -1.47
C LEU A 204 11.07 -5.02 -1.42
N ALA A 205 10.40 -5.22 -2.57
CA ALA A 205 9.20 -6.05 -2.66
C ALA A 205 9.49 -7.50 -2.25
N LEU A 206 10.56 -8.10 -2.78
CA LEU A 206 10.98 -9.46 -2.45
C LEU A 206 11.39 -9.60 -0.98
N THR A 207 12.22 -8.70 -0.48
CA THR A 207 12.75 -8.79 0.89
C THR A 207 11.65 -8.65 1.94
N ASN A 208 10.69 -7.76 1.70
CA ASN A 208 9.59 -7.50 2.63
C ASN A 208 8.31 -8.31 2.32
N GLN A 209 8.22 -8.96 1.18
CA GLN A 209 7.05 -9.75 0.73
C GLN A 209 5.75 -8.94 0.83
N TYR A 210 5.74 -7.76 0.26
CA TYR A 210 4.55 -6.92 0.02
C TYR A 210 4.56 -6.41 -1.43
N PHE A 211 3.41 -5.96 -1.93
CA PHE A 211 3.33 -5.34 -3.24
C PHE A 211 3.95 -3.94 -3.19
N VAL A 212 4.61 -3.53 -4.28
CA VAL A 212 5.13 -2.17 -4.44
C VAL A 212 4.55 -1.54 -5.69
N VAL A 213 4.05 -0.31 -5.56
CA VAL A 213 3.44 0.47 -6.63
C VAL A 213 4.26 1.73 -6.86
N SER A 214 5.09 1.74 -7.88
CA SER A 214 5.89 2.91 -8.28
C SER A 214 5.08 3.79 -9.21
N SER A 215 5.08 5.09 -8.95
CA SER A 215 4.53 6.13 -9.84
C SER A 215 5.62 7.13 -10.16
N ALA A 216 6.08 7.14 -11.42
CA ALA A 216 7.29 7.83 -11.83
C ALA A 216 7.00 9.08 -12.68
N GLY A 217 7.70 10.19 -12.38
CA GLY A 217 7.67 11.43 -13.16
C GLY A 217 8.33 11.29 -14.54
N THR A 218 9.26 10.33 -14.68
CA THR A 218 9.94 10.01 -15.93
C THR A 218 10.01 8.51 -16.13
N ARG A 219 10.01 8.06 -17.37
CA ARG A 219 10.06 6.63 -17.74
C ARG A 219 8.84 5.86 -17.21
N ALA A 220 8.96 4.54 -17.10
CA ALA A 220 7.84 3.67 -16.77
C ALA A 220 7.52 3.62 -15.26
N SER A 221 6.25 3.76 -14.92
CA SER A 221 5.69 3.39 -13.63
C SER A 221 5.41 1.89 -13.61
N ARG A 222 5.58 1.23 -12.47
CA ARG A 222 5.48 -0.23 -12.36
C ARG A 222 4.76 -0.68 -11.11
N ILE A 223 4.14 -1.85 -11.20
CA ILE A 223 3.54 -2.57 -10.08
C ILE A 223 4.33 -3.86 -9.92
N TYR A 224 4.87 -4.10 -8.70
CA TYR A 224 5.69 -5.25 -8.37
C TYR A 224 4.92 -6.22 -7.47
N ASP A 225 5.05 -7.51 -7.78
CA ASP A 225 4.59 -8.60 -6.92
C ASP A 225 5.45 -8.71 -5.65
N ILE A 226 4.97 -9.47 -4.67
CA ILE A 226 5.71 -9.81 -3.44
C ILE A 226 7.03 -10.56 -3.70
N THR A 227 7.26 -11.03 -4.91
CA THR A 227 8.49 -11.68 -5.39
C THR A 227 9.45 -10.72 -6.09
N GLY A 228 9.12 -9.43 -6.17
CA GLY A 228 9.88 -8.43 -6.90
C GLY A 228 9.67 -8.44 -8.42
N ARG A 229 8.90 -9.40 -8.97
CA ARG A 229 8.58 -9.43 -10.41
C ARG A 229 7.59 -8.33 -10.77
N VAL A 230 7.72 -7.78 -11.98
CA VAL A 230 6.81 -6.75 -12.50
C VAL A 230 5.51 -7.40 -12.95
N LEU A 231 4.39 -6.98 -12.34
CA LEU A 231 3.03 -7.40 -12.73
C LEU A 231 2.49 -6.55 -13.87
N ALA A 232 2.76 -5.24 -13.85
CA ALA A 232 2.32 -4.31 -14.87
C ALA A 232 3.30 -3.13 -14.99
N SER A 233 3.40 -2.57 -16.18
CA SER A 233 4.27 -1.43 -16.49
C SER A 233 3.58 -0.48 -17.45
N SER A 234 3.65 0.82 -17.20
CA SER A 234 3.34 1.83 -18.20
C SER A 234 4.43 1.84 -19.30
N GLY A 235 4.14 2.46 -20.41
CA GLY A 235 5.06 2.54 -21.54
C GLY A 235 4.72 3.68 -22.50
N ALA A 236 5.37 3.72 -23.66
CA ALA A 236 5.22 4.80 -24.62
C ALA A 236 3.78 4.99 -25.15
N TYR A 237 3.02 3.89 -25.22
CA TYR A 237 1.66 3.92 -25.79
C TYR A 237 0.56 4.04 -24.73
N GLN A 238 0.88 3.78 -23.46
CA GLN A 238 -0.06 3.88 -22.33
C GLN A 238 0.68 4.40 -21.11
N GLN A 239 0.35 5.62 -20.71
CA GLN A 239 1.01 6.33 -19.61
C GLN A 239 0.42 5.98 -18.21
N TRP A 240 -0.20 4.82 -18.09
CA TRP A 240 -0.63 4.22 -16.86
C TRP A 240 -0.50 2.70 -16.91
N ALA A 241 -0.45 2.06 -15.76
CA ALA A 241 -0.48 0.60 -15.64
C ALA A 241 -1.48 0.21 -14.54
N GLY A 242 -2.13 -0.95 -14.71
CA GLY A 242 -3.08 -1.47 -13.75
C GLY A 242 -2.85 -2.94 -13.45
N ALA A 243 -3.09 -3.35 -12.22
CA ALA A 243 -3.08 -4.75 -11.79
C ALA A 243 -4.13 -5.01 -10.70
N VAL A 244 -4.58 -6.25 -10.59
CA VAL A 244 -5.40 -6.74 -9.46
C VAL A 244 -4.47 -7.45 -8.49
N LEU A 245 -4.39 -6.94 -7.26
CA LEU A 245 -3.49 -7.44 -6.22
C LEU A 245 -4.27 -8.28 -5.20
N PRO A 246 -4.02 -9.59 -5.12
CA PRO A 246 -4.58 -10.43 -4.06
C PRO A 246 -3.76 -10.22 -2.78
N LEU A 247 -4.21 -9.37 -1.86
CA LEU A 247 -3.44 -8.96 -0.68
C LEU A 247 -3.14 -10.11 0.30
N GLY A 248 -3.88 -11.21 0.19
CA GLY A 248 -3.61 -12.45 0.93
C GLY A 248 -2.43 -13.27 0.38
N ARG A 249 -1.86 -12.92 -0.78
CA ARG A 249 -0.76 -13.69 -1.41
C ARG A 249 0.40 -13.92 -0.45
N ARG A 250 0.93 -15.17 -0.46
CA ARG A 250 2.11 -15.59 0.32
C ARG A 250 3.10 -16.33 -0.57
N LEU A 251 4.36 -16.30 -0.16
CA LEU A 251 5.49 -16.99 -0.79
C LEU A 251 5.86 -18.24 0.02
N PHE A 252 6.08 -19.35 -0.66
CA PHE A 252 6.38 -20.68 -0.08
C PHE A 252 7.58 -21.29 -0.78
N GLU A 253 8.28 -22.18 -0.07
CA GLU A 253 9.28 -23.07 -0.61
C GLU A 253 8.63 -24.31 -1.22
N THR A 254 9.25 -24.91 -2.25
CA THR A 254 8.72 -26.11 -2.91
C THR A 254 8.99 -27.39 -2.15
N ASP A 255 10.15 -27.54 -1.48
CA ASP A 255 10.72 -28.79 -0.96
C ASP A 255 9.73 -29.76 -0.27
N PHE A 256 8.83 -29.24 0.56
CA PHE A 256 7.90 -30.06 1.33
C PHE A 256 6.43 -29.86 0.93
N HIS A 257 6.18 -29.15 -0.16
CA HIS A 257 4.84 -28.67 -0.49
C HIS A 257 4.30 -29.12 -1.85
N VAL A 258 5.12 -29.65 -2.76
CA VAL A 258 4.72 -29.98 -4.14
C VAL A 258 3.48 -30.87 -4.19
N GLN A 259 3.44 -31.96 -3.40
CA GLN A 259 2.29 -32.86 -3.39
C GLN A 259 1.04 -32.18 -2.82
N LYS A 260 1.19 -31.48 -1.71
CA LYS A 260 0.11 -30.72 -1.07
C LYS A 260 -0.48 -29.66 -2.00
N MET A 261 0.37 -28.99 -2.80
CA MET A 261 -0.05 -28.02 -3.77
C MET A 261 -0.86 -28.62 -4.92
N ARG A 262 -0.51 -29.83 -5.37
CA ARG A 262 -1.30 -30.56 -6.36
C ARG A 262 -2.70 -30.89 -5.83
N GLU A 263 -2.78 -31.38 -4.61
CA GLU A 263 -4.04 -31.68 -3.92
C GLU A 263 -4.87 -30.40 -3.73
N LEU A 264 -4.26 -29.29 -3.32
CA LEU A 264 -4.90 -28.00 -3.17
C LEU A 264 -5.46 -27.51 -4.52
N GLN A 265 -4.65 -27.56 -5.59
CA GLN A 265 -5.11 -27.14 -6.92
C GLN A 265 -6.22 -28.04 -7.46
N GLN A 266 -6.20 -29.34 -7.18
CA GLN A 266 -7.30 -30.24 -7.54
C GLN A 266 -8.59 -29.92 -6.80
N LYS A 267 -8.50 -29.57 -5.50
CA LYS A 267 -9.68 -29.25 -4.67
C LYS A 267 -10.26 -27.88 -4.99
N TYR A 268 -9.41 -26.86 -5.14
CA TYR A 268 -9.86 -25.47 -5.25
C TYR A 268 -9.89 -24.94 -6.69
N GLY A 269 -9.16 -25.54 -7.63
CA GLY A 269 -9.18 -25.17 -9.05
C GLY A 269 -8.94 -23.69 -9.27
N ALA A 270 -9.84 -23.04 -10.01
CA ALA A 270 -9.78 -21.60 -10.33
C ALA A 270 -10.03 -20.65 -9.14
N LYS A 271 -10.35 -21.18 -7.94
CA LYS A 271 -10.49 -20.38 -6.72
C LYS A 271 -9.17 -20.00 -6.06
N VAL A 272 -8.06 -20.51 -6.58
CA VAL A 272 -6.70 -20.19 -6.12
C VAL A 272 -5.82 -19.78 -7.28
N ASP A 273 -4.92 -18.86 -7.01
CA ASP A 273 -3.86 -18.44 -7.93
C ASP A 273 -2.53 -18.97 -7.40
N VAL A 274 -1.93 -19.91 -8.14
CA VAL A 274 -0.65 -20.53 -7.83
C VAL A 274 0.33 -20.25 -8.95
N VAL A 275 1.42 -19.56 -8.63
CA VAL A 275 2.48 -19.27 -9.58
C VAL A 275 3.76 -19.95 -9.12
N TRP A 276 4.31 -20.83 -9.97
CA TRP A 276 5.56 -21.56 -9.72
C TRP A 276 6.76 -20.77 -10.24
N TYR A 277 7.83 -20.71 -9.45
CA TYR A 277 9.11 -20.06 -9.76
C TYR A 277 10.19 -21.14 -9.72
N HIS A 278 10.30 -21.88 -10.82
CA HIS A 278 11.14 -23.09 -10.89
C HIS A 278 12.64 -22.83 -10.68
N ASP A 279 13.12 -21.65 -11.11
CA ASP A 279 14.52 -21.28 -10.95
C ASP A 279 14.89 -20.89 -9.50
N ASP A 280 13.87 -20.57 -8.68
CA ASP A 280 14.02 -20.13 -7.30
C ASP A 280 13.57 -21.19 -6.29
N ASP A 281 13.02 -22.33 -6.75
CA ASP A 281 12.34 -23.35 -5.93
C ASP A 281 11.22 -22.78 -5.04
N TRP A 282 10.48 -21.80 -5.57
CA TRP A 282 9.38 -21.12 -4.88
C TRP A 282 8.06 -21.27 -5.61
N PHE A 283 6.97 -21.03 -4.87
CA PHE A 283 5.68 -20.73 -5.44
C PHE A 283 4.97 -19.64 -4.61
N THR A 284 4.10 -18.89 -5.27
CA THR A 284 3.16 -18.04 -4.57
C THR A 284 1.77 -18.68 -4.58
N LEU A 285 1.03 -18.46 -3.50
CA LEU A 285 -0.36 -18.85 -3.36
C LEU A 285 -1.19 -17.64 -2.97
N ALA A 286 -2.26 -17.40 -3.71
CA ALA A 286 -3.31 -16.47 -3.32
C ALA A 286 -4.67 -17.18 -3.40
N SER A 287 -5.59 -16.82 -2.53
CA SER A 287 -6.99 -17.21 -2.66
C SER A 287 -7.74 -16.15 -3.47
N LEU A 288 -8.51 -16.60 -4.44
CA LEU A 288 -9.46 -15.81 -5.22
C LEU A 288 -10.90 -16.00 -4.72
N ASP A 289 -11.12 -16.90 -3.76
CA ASP A 289 -12.39 -17.13 -3.10
C ASP A 289 -12.57 -16.11 -1.95
N PRO A 290 -13.63 -15.31 -1.93
CA PRO A 290 -13.86 -14.31 -0.87
C PRO A 290 -14.09 -14.93 0.53
N HIS A 291 -14.40 -16.22 0.60
CA HIS A 291 -14.72 -16.94 1.84
C HIS A 291 -13.56 -17.78 2.40
N VAL A 292 -12.50 -18.02 1.60
CA VAL A 292 -11.35 -18.85 1.97
C VAL A 292 -10.09 -18.00 1.94
N THR A 293 -9.41 -17.87 3.07
CA THR A 293 -8.13 -17.13 3.15
C THR A 293 -6.94 -18.03 2.82
N VAL A 294 -5.78 -17.44 2.49
CA VAL A 294 -4.53 -18.21 2.35
C VAL A 294 -4.17 -18.87 3.68
N GLU A 295 -4.46 -18.24 4.80
CA GLU A 295 -4.29 -18.79 6.14
C GLU A 295 -5.19 -20.03 6.41
N ASP A 296 -6.41 -20.06 5.84
CA ASP A 296 -7.26 -21.26 5.87
C ASP A 296 -6.63 -22.39 5.06
N LEU A 297 -6.14 -22.10 3.86
CA LEU A 297 -5.43 -23.07 3.00
C LEU A 297 -4.13 -23.57 3.65
N GLN A 298 -3.38 -22.69 4.31
CA GLN A 298 -2.19 -23.06 5.08
C GLN A 298 -2.49 -24.10 6.16
N ARG A 299 -3.58 -23.87 6.93
CA ARG A 299 -3.99 -24.81 7.99
C ARG A 299 -4.47 -26.13 7.40
N GLU A 300 -5.27 -26.09 6.37
CA GLU A 300 -5.85 -27.29 5.76
C GLU A 300 -4.80 -28.21 5.15
N PHE A 301 -3.82 -27.66 4.43
CA PHE A 301 -2.79 -28.42 3.72
C PHE A 301 -1.45 -28.49 4.47
N GLY A 302 -1.36 -27.89 5.67
CA GLY A 302 -0.12 -27.85 6.44
C GLY A 302 1.01 -27.16 5.69
N LEU A 303 0.72 -26.00 5.04
CA LEU A 303 1.72 -25.21 4.33
C LEU A 303 2.43 -24.26 5.28
N THR A 304 3.72 -24.07 5.11
CA THR A 304 4.55 -23.12 5.87
C THR A 304 5.09 -22.05 4.94
N PRO A 305 4.74 -20.76 5.13
CA PRO A 305 5.31 -19.67 4.34
C PRO A 305 6.83 -19.59 4.46
N LEU A 306 7.49 -19.12 3.40
CA LEU A 306 8.96 -19.08 3.33
C LEU A 306 9.59 -18.27 4.48
N ASN A 307 9.00 -17.14 4.87
CA ASN A 307 9.51 -16.34 5.99
C ASN A 307 9.40 -17.07 7.34
N GLU A 308 8.32 -17.80 7.59
CA GLU A 308 8.15 -18.61 8.80
C GLU A 308 9.13 -19.80 8.82
N TYR A 309 9.30 -20.45 7.67
CA TYR A 309 10.29 -21.51 7.52
C TYR A 309 11.72 -21.02 7.82
N ARG A 310 12.12 -19.86 7.27
CA ARG A 310 13.44 -19.26 7.51
C ARG A 310 13.69 -18.95 8.99
N ILE A 311 12.70 -18.39 9.69
CA ILE A 311 12.81 -18.14 11.14
C ILE A 311 12.99 -19.44 11.92
N ARG A 312 12.21 -20.48 11.60
CA ARG A 312 12.30 -21.79 12.24
C ARG A 312 13.66 -22.46 11.96
N ALA A 313 14.12 -22.42 10.72
CA ALA A 313 15.40 -22.98 10.30
C ALA A 313 16.58 -22.27 11.00
N ALA A 314 16.57 -20.94 11.10
CA ALA A 314 17.59 -20.18 11.82
C ALA A 314 17.69 -20.62 13.29
N LYS A 315 16.55 -20.73 14.00
CA LYS A 315 16.51 -21.22 15.38
C LYS A 315 17.05 -22.65 15.53
N ALA A 316 16.74 -23.54 14.58
CA ALA A 316 17.26 -24.92 14.58
C ALA A 316 18.78 -24.96 14.40
N VAL A 317 19.32 -24.13 13.51
CA VAL A 317 20.77 -23.98 13.30
C VAL A 317 21.48 -23.46 14.55
N GLU A 318 20.93 -22.43 15.20
CA GLU A 318 21.49 -21.91 16.46
C GLU A 318 21.50 -22.95 17.59
N ALA A 319 20.41 -23.70 17.74
CA ALA A 319 20.34 -24.80 18.71
C ALA A 319 21.37 -25.92 18.42
N ALA A 320 21.58 -26.25 17.14
CA ALA A 320 22.59 -27.23 16.74
C ALA A 320 24.01 -26.73 17.06
N ARG A 321 24.32 -25.48 16.78
CA ARG A 321 25.61 -24.86 17.13
C ARG A 321 25.86 -24.84 18.64
N ALA A 322 24.84 -24.54 19.45
CA ALA A 322 24.95 -24.57 20.91
C ALA A 322 25.27 -25.99 21.43
N ARG A 323 24.56 -27.02 20.94
CA ARG A 323 24.84 -28.42 21.28
C ARG A 323 26.26 -28.85 20.93
N ALA A 324 26.74 -28.47 19.72
CA ALA A 324 28.10 -28.82 19.29
C ALA A 324 29.17 -28.16 20.19
N LYS A 325 28.96 -26.89 20.63
CA LYS A 325 29.87 -26.21 21.58
C LYS A 325 29.89 -26.90 22.95
N GLN A 326 28.73 -27.31 23.47
CA GLN A 326 28.64 -28.03 24.76
C GLN A 326 29.37 -29.36 24.70
N ALA A 327 29.17 -30.14 23.61
CA ALA A 327 29.86 -31.40 23.41
C ALA A 327 31.40 -31.24 23.33
N ALA A 328 31.89 -30.22 22.63
CA ALA A 328 33.32 -29.93 22.53
C ALA A 328 33.91 -29.41 23.87
N GLY A 329 33.13 -28.74 24.73
CA GLY A 329 33.53 -28.33 26.06
C GLY A 329 33.57 -29.47 27.07
N ALA A 330 32.70 -30.49 26.91
CA ALA A 330 32.68 -31.67 27.77
C ALA A 330 33.78 -32.73 27.42
N ALA A 331 34.39 -32.62 26.25
CA ALA A 331 35.47 -33.50 25.79
C ALA A 331 36.89 -32.95 26.16
N LYS A 332 36.98 -31.82 26.79
CA LYS A 332 38.20 -31.24 27.38
C LYS A 332 38.20 -31.44 28.91
#